data_f8412ce3f95b417c98c3c22a44ec168d
#
_entry.id   f8412ce3f95b417c98c3c22a44ec168d
#
_cell.length_a   1.000
_cell.length_b   1.000
_cell.length_c   1.000
_cell.angle_alpha   90.00
_cell.angle_beta   90.00
_cell.angle_gamma   90.00
#
_symmetry.space_group_name_H-M   'P 1'
#
loop_
_entity.id
_entity.type
_entity.pdbx_description
1 polymer ?
#
loop_
_entity_poly.entity_id
_entity_poly.type
_entity_poly.pdbx_seq_one_letter_code
_entity_poly.pdbx_strand_id
1 'polypeptide(L)'
;MLNIPVIRWGEEYESLETQEVLHHATGEAIANVSQANGGIIQRDMRKAHKAREILKEFSIEQLIEMVGKAGEYFVNGTLKMGDGEQTPQDFIVQQSA
;
A
#
# COMPACT_ATOMS: atom_id res chain seq x y z
N MET A 1 8.73 -10.62 10.82
CA MET A 1 7.60 -9.67 10.85
C MET A 1 7.81 -8.63 9.76
N LEU A 2 6.78 -8.38 8.95
CA LEU A 2 6.83 -7.39 7.90
C LEU A 2 6.75 -5.97 8.45
N ASN A 3 7.56 -5.07 7.91
CA ASN A 3 7.43 -3.63 8.17
C ASN A 3 6.77 -3.00 6.94
N ILE A 4 5.58 -2.46 7.13
CA ILE A 4 4.77 -1.90 6.04
C ILE A 4 4.80 -0.37 6.16
N PRO A 5 5.40 0.32 5.18
CA PRO A 5 5.49 1.78 5.19
C PRO A 5 4.20 2.43 4.72
N VAL A 6 4.10 3.73 4.92
CA VAL A 6 3.12 4.58 4.24
C VAL A 6 3.64 4.86 2.84
N ILE A 7 2.78 4.80 1.85
CA ILE A 7 3.14 5.22 0.49
C ILE A 7 2.68 6.67 0.29
N ARG A 8 3.64 7.54 0.02
CA ARG A 8 3.40 8.97 -0.21
C ARG A 8 3.98 9.35 -1.56
N TRP A 9 3.14 9.81 -2.48
CA TRP A 9 3.59 10.24 -3.82
C TRP A 9 4.44 9.20 -4.54
N GLY A 10 4.08 7.92 -4.38
CA GLY A 10 4.79 6.80 -4.99
C GLY A 10 6.06 6.38 -4.26
N GLU A 11 6.39 6.99 -3.13
CA GLU A 11 7.58 6.68 -2.34
C GLU A 11 7.22 6.11 -0.97
N GLU A 12 8.06 5.21 -0.48
CA GLU A 12 7.90 4.63 0.85
C GLU A 12 8.34 5.62 1.93
N TYR A 13 7.52 5.72 2.98
CA TYR A 13 7.82 6.54 4.16
C TYR A 13 7.63 5.70 5.41
N GLU A 14 8.70 5.50 6.17
CA GLU A 14 8.65 4.82 7.46
C GLU A 14 8.41 5.83 8.57
N SER A 15 7.30 5.68 9.28
CA SER A 15 6.93 6.55 10.38
C SER A 15 7.58 6.09 11.69
N LEU A 16 7.83 7.04 12.58
CA LEU A 16 8.21 6.73 13.97
C LEU A 16 7.03 6.11 14.74
N GLU A 17 5.81 6.49 14.38
CA GLU A 17 4.61 5.88 14.94
C GLU A 17 4.21 4.67 14.12
N THR A 18 4.15 3.52 14.77
CA THR A 18 3.79 2.25 14.13
C THR A 18 2.74 1.53 14.96
N GLN A 19 2.01 0.63 14.30
CA GLN A 19 1.05 -0.23 14.96
C GLN A 19 1.28 -1.67 14.54
N GLU A 20 1.33 -2.56 15.51
CA GLU A 20 1.42 -3.99 15.25
C GLU A 20 0.08 -4.56 14.81
N VAL A 21 0.13 -5.45 13.82
CA VAL A 21 -1.01 -6.28 13.41
C VAL A 21 -0.80 -7.66 13.99
N LEU A 22 -1.77 -8.13 14.76
CA LEU A 22 -1.68 -9.40 15.47
C LEU A 22 -2.47 -10.49 14.75
N HIS A 23 -1.92 -11.69 14.75
CA HIS A 23 -2.64 -12.88 14.28
C HIS A 23 -3.84 -13.14 15.18
N HIS A 24 -5.02 -13.30 14.60
CA HIS A 24 -6.27 -13.39 15.37
C HIS A 24 -6.35 -14.60 16.28
N ALA A 25 -5.71 -15.72 15.92
CA ALA A 25 -5.75 -16.96 16.70
C ALA A 25 -4.63 -17.06 17.72
N THR A 26 -3.40 -16.63 17.38
CA THR A 26 -2.21 -16.81 18.23
C THR A 26 -1.84 -15.57 19.03
N GLY A 27 -2.27 -14.39 18.61
CA GLY A 27 -1.88 -13.11 19.19
C GLY A 27 -0.45 -12.69 18.86
N GLU A 28 0.26 -13.43 18.02
CA GLU A 28 1.61 -13.08 17.59
C GLU A 28 1.57 -11.92 16.57
N ALA A 29 2.54 -11.02 16.68
CA ALA A 29 2.67 -9.92 15.72
C ALA A 29 3.12 -10.44 14.36
N ILE A 30 2.36 -10.12 13.29
CA ILE A 30 2.66 -10.56 11.93
C ILE A 30 3.14 -9.41 11.05
N ALA A 31 2.82 -8.17 11.41
CA ALA A 31 3.25 -6.99 10.67
C ALA A 31 3.35 -5.79 11.60
N ASN A 32 4.18 -4.84 11.22
CA ASN A 32 4.30 -3.54 11.86
C ASN A 32 4.02 -2.47 10.81
N VAL A 33 2.95 -1.68 11.00
CA VAL A 33 2.44 -0.75 10.00
C VAL A 33 2.76 0.67 10.41
N SER A 34 3.43 1.41 9.53
CA SER A 34 3.68 2.84 9.74
C SER A 34 2.37 3.62 9.71
N GLN A 35 2.24 4.58 10.63
CA GLN A 35 1.06 5.41 10.74
C GLN A 35 1.32 6.80 10.16
N ALA A 36 0.32 7.37 9.49
CA ALA A 36 0.36 8.76 9.04
C ALA A 36 -0.34 9.64 10.06
N ASN A 37 0.31 10.75 10.45
CA ASN A 37 -0.32 11.75 11.31
C ASN A 37 -1.01 12.84 10.49
N GLY A 38 -1.80 13.69 11.17
CA GLY A 38 -2.54 14.77 10.52
C GLY A 38 -1.65 15.79 9.81
N GLY A 39 -0.46 16.05 10.34
CA GLY A 39 0.50 16.99 9.73
C GLY A 39 1.02 16.49 8.38
N ILE A 40 1.34 15.22 8.27
CA ILE A 40 1.77 14.59 7.02
C ILE A 40 0.63 14.61 6.01
N ILE A 41 -0.56 14.25 6.42
CA ILE A 41 -1.76 14.24 5.55
C ILE A 41 -2.03 15.66 5.02
N GLN A 42 -1.99 16.67 5.87
CA GLN A 42 -2.20 18.06 5.44
C GLN A 42 -1.13 18.52 4.45
N ARG A 43 0.13 18.18 4.71
CA ARG A 43 1.23 18.50 3.80
C ARG A 43 1.02 17.87 2.42
N ASP A 44 0.61 16.62 2.38
CA ASP A 44 0.41 15.91 1.14
C ASP A 44 -0.84 16.41 0.39
N MET A 45 -1.88 16.80 1.11
CA MET A 45 -3.08 17.39 0.53
C MET A 45 -2.80 18.69 -0.24
N ARG A 46 -1.79 19.46 0.14
CA ARG A 46 -1.40 20.68 -0.59
C ARG A 46 -0.93 20.39 -2.01
N LYS A 47 -0.44 19.17 -2.26
CA LYS A 47 0.00 18.73 -3.59
C LYS A 47 -1.11 18.09 -4.42
N ALA A 48 -2.30 17.94 -3.84
CA ALA A 48 -3.42 17.25 -4.50
C ALA A 48 -3.84 17.89 -5.82
N HIS A 49 -3.76 19.21 -5.95
CA HIS A 49 -4.04 19.90 -7.20
C HIS A 49 -3.13 19.46 -8.34
N LYS A 50 -1.84 19.32 -8.05
CA LYS A 50 -0.85 18.83 -9.03
C LYS A 50 -1.17 17.41 -9.48
N ALA A 51 -1.48 16.54 -8.52
CA ALA A 51 -1.84 15.16 -8.80
C ALA A 51 -3.11 15.08 -9.66
N ARG A 52 -4.10 15.91 -9.36
CA ARG A 52 -5.34 15.99 -10.13
C ARG A 52 -5.08 16.41 -11.58
N GLU A 53 -4.26 17.43 -11.80
CA GLU A 53 -3.92 17.88 -13.15
C GLU A 53 -3.19 16.80 -13.95
N ILE A 54 -2.29 16.07 -13.33
CA ILE A 54 -1.60 14.94 -13.95
C ILE A 54 -2.59 13.82 -14.30
N LEU A 55 -3.50 13.52 -13.37
CA LEU A 55 -4.51 12.47 -13.58
C LEU A 55 -5.43 12.79 -14.78
N LYS A 56 -5.75 14.06 -15.00
CA LYS A 56 -6.57 14.48 -16.15
C LYS A 56 -5.91 14.24 -17.51
N GLU A 57 -4.61 14.05 -17.55
CA GLU A 57 -3.89 13.75 -18.79
C GLU A 57 -4.17 12.34 -19.31
N PHE A 58 -4.68 11.47 -18.47
CA PHE A 58 -5.02 10.09 -18.83
C PHE A 58 -6.46 10.00 -19.30
N SER A 59 -6.70 9.25 -20.40
CA SER A 59 -8.06 8.92 -20.83
C SER A 59 -8.68 7.87 -19.90
N ILE A 60 -10.02 7.76 -19.96
CA ILE A 60 -10.74 6.73 -19.20
C ILE A 60 -10.26 5.33 -19.62
N GLU A 61 -10.07 5.12 -20.94
CA GLU A 61 -9.55 3.84 -21.46
C GLU A 61 -8.18 3.50 -20.90
N GLN A 62 -7.28 4.49 -20.80
CA GLN A 62 -5.96 4.29 -20.22
C GLN A 62 -6.03 3.91 -18.75
N LEU A 63 -6.93 4.55 -17.98
CA LEU A 63 -7.12 4.23 -16.57
C LEU A 63 -7.67 2.81 -16.38
N ILE A 64 -8.62 2.40 -17.20
CA ILE A 64 -9.17 1.04 -17.19
C ILE A 64 -8.06 0.01 -17.49
N GLU A 65 -7.23 0.29 -18.49
CA GLU A 65 -6.11 -0.57 -18.85
C GLU A 65 -5.09 -0.71 -17.70
N MET A 66 -4.77 0.40 -17.03
CA MET A 66 -3.87 0.39 -15.87
C MET A 66 -4.41 -0.47 -14.73
N VAL A 67 -5.69 -0.36 -14.41
CA VAL A 67 -6.33 -1.17 -13.37
C VAL A 67 -6.35 -2.64 -13.77
N GLY A 68 -6.61 -2.94 -15.04
CA GLY A 68 -6.55 -4.30 -15.56
C GLY A 68 -5.17 -4.93 -15.40
N LYS A 69 -4.10 -4.20 -15.74
CA LYS A 69 -2.73 -4.65 -15.54
C LYS A 69 -2.39 -4.86 -14.07
N ALA A 70 -2.83 -3.94 -13.20
CA ALA A 70 -2.64 -4.09 -11.76
C ALA A 70 -3.29 -5.38 -11.26
N GLY A 71 -4.49 -5.71 -11.75
CA GLY A 71 -5.17 -6.95 -11.41
C GLY A 71 -4.40 -8.21 -11.84
N GLU A 72 -3.80 -8.20 -13.02
CA GLU A 72 -2.96 -9.30 -13.50
C GLU A 72 -1.72 -9.51 -12.60
N TYR A 73 -1.05 -8.44 -12.22
CA TYR A 73 0.07 -8.50 -11.29
C TYR A 73 -0.35 -9.04 -9.92
N PHE A 74 -1.50 -8.61 -9.44
CA PHE A 74 -2.02 -9.07 -8.16
C PHE A 74 -2.33 -10.56 -8.15
N VAL A 75 -2.91 -11.08 -9.22
CA VAL A 75 -3.32 -12.49 -9.31
C VAL A 75 -2.14 -13.42 -9.60
N ASN A 76 -1.15 -12.98 -10.36
CA ASN A 76 -0.08 -13.85 -10.87
C ASN A 76 1.32 -13.46 -10.38
N GLY A 77 1.51 -12.26 -9.87
CA GLY A 77 2.83 -11.73 -9.56
C GLY A 77 3.25 -11.92 -8.11
N THR A 78 4.55 -11.75 -7.87
CA THR A 78 5.11 -11.59 -6.55
C THR A 78 5.33 -10.09 -6.33
N LEU A 79 4.60 -9.53 -5.38
CA LEU A 79 4.57 -8.09 -5.15
C LEU A 79 5.43 -7.72 -3.95
N LYS A 80 6.04 -6.55 -4.02
CA LYS A 80 6.72 -5.98 -2.86
C LYS A 80 5.68 -5.64 -1.78
N MET A 81 5.93 -6.09 -0.55
CA MET A 81 5.10 -5.80 0.60
C MET A 81 6.01 -5.29 1.72
N GLY A 82 6.13 -3.97 1.86
CA GLY A 82 7.06 -3.39 2.82
C GLY A 82 8.50 -3.84 2.58
N ASP A 83 9.12 -4.43 3.57
CA ASP A 83 10.47 -4.99 3.49
C ASP A 83 10.48 -6.47 3.04
N GLY A 84 9.34 -7.01 2.67
CA GLY A 84 9.17 -8.37 2.18
C GLY A 84 8.47 -8.45 0.84
N GLU A 85 7.97 -9.63 0.52
CA GLU A 85 7.26 -9.90 -0.72
C GLU A 85 5.96 -10.64 -0.43
N GLN A 86 5.00 -10.51 -1.34
CA GLN A 86 3.72 -11.19 -1.26
C GLN A 86 3.41 -11.91 -2.58
N THR A 87 3.24 -13.23 -2.50
CA THR A 87 2.67 -14.02 -3.58
C THR A 87 1.14 -14.03 -3.46
N PRO A 88 0.39 -14.46 -4.51
CA PRO A 88 -1.05 -14.64 -4.39
C PRO A 88 -1.45 -15.58 -3.24
N GLN A 89 -0.67 -16.64 -3.02
CA GLN A 89 -0.91 -17.57 -1.91
C GLN A 89 -0.69 -16.90 -0.54
N ASP A 90 0.35 -16.09 -0.41
CA ASP A 90 0.60 -15.32 0.81
C ASP A 90 -0.57 -14.41 1.15
N PHE A 91 -1.16 -13.75 0.16
CA PHE A 91 -2.34 -12.91 0.36
C PHE A 91 -3.50 -13.71 0.95
N ILE A 92 -3.78 -14.88 0.39
CA ILE A 92 -4.87 -15.76 0.85
C ILE A 92 -4.63 -16.16 2.30
N VAL A 93 -3.42 -16.59 2.64
CA VAL A 93 -3.06 -17.01 3.99
C VAL A 93 -3.18 -15.86 4.99
N GLN A 94 -2.69 -14.68 4.63
CA GLN A 94 -2.73 -13.51 5.51
C GLN A 94 -4.14 -13.00 5.74
N GLN A 95 -5.05 -13.11 4.77
CA GLN A 95 -6.45 -12.76 4.96
C GLN A 95 -7.15 -13.69 5.94
N SER A 96 -6.59 -14.87 6.16
CA SER A 96 -7.11 -15.86 7.13
C SER A 96 -6.49 -15.72 8.53
N ALA A 97 -5.53 -14.83 8.67
CA ALA A 97 -4.78 -14.67 9.91
C ALA A 97 -5.40 -13.67 10.90
#